data_8c60e05ba19c3866dc3bc619a099e85d
#
_entry.id   8c60e05ba19c3866dc3bc619a099e85d
#
_cell.length_a   1.000
_cell.length_b   1.000
_cell.length_c   1.000
_cell.angle_alpha   90.00
_cell.angle_beta   90.00
_cell.angle_gamma   90.00
#
_symmetry.space_group_name_H-M   'P 1'
#
loop_
_entity.id
_entity.type
_entity.pdbx_description
1 polymer ?
#
loop_
_entity_poly.entity_id
_entity_poly.type
_entity_poly.pdbx_seq_one_letter_code
_entity_poly.pdbx_strand_id
1 'polypeptide(L)'
;GMNSAYDFESMFDGSAIESIPEALFDEVRNCDLADYSYIFANCKNLKTLPAQLFDHVTKSSSTAFNNIISASGVETIPAGLFESCVDVGTTSFEAVFMGCPELHTIEGSIFPEVTTITSMKQMFYNCPKLVNIPADLFKPFGEAKLKFTNTFTGCKSLKTLPEGLFATCTKATHFSGTFTDCTALESLPANLLSACGEAKYVE
;
A
#
# COMPACT_ATOMS: atom_id res chain seq x y z
N GLY A 1 -8.15 29.62 -12.02
CA GLY A 1 -7.08 29.08 -11.22
C GLY A 1 -6.22 28.20 -12.11
N MET A 2 -4.93 28.41 -12.17
CA MET A 2 -4.03 27.47 -12.85
C MET A 2 -3.95 26.24 -11.96
N ASN A 3 -4.37 25.07 -12.46
CA ASN A 3 -4.04 23.79 -11.85
C ASN A 3 -2.52 23.62 -12.03
N SER A 4 -1.76 23.93 -10.99
CA SER A 4 -0.33 23.64 -10.98
C SER A 4 -0.19 22.14 -10.75
N ALA A 5 0.21 21.40 -11.77
CA ALA A 5 0.69 20.05 -11.58
C ALA A 5 2.03 20.15 -10.83
N TYR A 6 2.10 19.58 -9.63
CA TYR A 6 3.38 19.38 -8.95
C TYR A 6 3.87 17.98 -9.27
N ASP A 7 5.11 17.91 -9.71
CA ASP A 7 5.79 16.66 -10.01
C ASP A 7 6.89 16.46 -8.97
N PHE A 8 6.67 15.51 -8.07
CA PHE A 8 7.64 15.10 -7.05
C PHE A 8 8.23 13.72 -7.36
N GLU A 9 7.98 13.21 -8.56
CA GLU A 9 8.47 11.89 -8.96
C GLU A 9 9.96 11.77 -8.67
N SER A 10 10.34 10.71 -7.95
CA SER A 10 11.72 10.35 -7.65
C SER A 10 12.55 11.43 -6.90
N MET A 11 11.92 12.45 -6.30
CA MET A 11 12.63 13.61 -5.73
C MET A 11 13.70 13.22 -4.71
N PHE A 12 13.50 12.18 -3.93
CA PHE A 12 14.45 11.65 -2.93
C PHE A 12 14.88 10.22 -3.20
N ASP A 13 14.59 9.69 -4.40
CA ASP A 13 14.91 8.29 -4.74
C ASP A 13 16.41 8.01 -4.51
N GLY A 14 16.70 6.91 -3.79
CA GLY A 14 18.05 6.47 -3.49
C GLY A 14 18.83 7.36 -2.51
N SER A 15 18.18 8.38 -1.91
CA SER A 15 18.84 9.27 -0.96
C SER A 15 19.14 8.57 0.38
N ALA A 16 20.10 9.14 1.13
CA ALA A 16 20.49 8.62 2.44
C ALA A 16 19.67 9.23 3.59
N ILE A 17 18.47 9.76 3.32
CA ILE A 17 17.62 10.34 4.36
C ILE A 17 17.27 9.29 5.43
N GLU A 18 17.25 9.72 6.69
CA GLU A 18 16.93 8.89 7.85
C GLU A 18 15.53 9.18 8.40
N SER A 19 14.99 10.36 8.14
CA SER A 19 13.66 10.80 8.60
C SER A 19 13.00 11.75 7.60
N ILE A 20 11.66 11.84 7.70
CA ILE A 20 10.81 12.74 6.92
C ILE A 20 10.11 13.67 7.92
N PRO A 21 10.13 15.01 7.73
CA PRO A 21 9.32 15.93 8.53
C PRO A 21 7.83 15.64 8.37
N GLU A 22 7.05 15.67 9.45
CA GLU A 22 5.59 15.50 9.41
C GLU A 22 4.92 16.50 8.45
N ALA A 23 5.38 17.74 8.46
CA ALA A 23 4.82 18.83 7.65
C ALA A 23 5.37 18.93 6.22
N LEU A 24 6.04 17.88 5.70
CA LEU A 24 6.71 17.97 4.39
C LEU A 24 5.76 18.41 3.26
N PHE A 25 4.52 17.95 3.28
CA PHE A 25 3.52 18.24 2.24
C PHE A 25 2.40 19.18 2.69
N ASP A 26 2.49 19.82 3.86
CA ASP A 26 1.42 20.68 4.40
C ASP A 26 1.04 21.83 3.49
N GLU A 27 1.99 22.38 2.76
CA GLU A 27 1.77 23.50 1.84
C GLU A 27 1.37 23.02 0.42
N VAL A 28 1.38 21.70 0.17
CA VAL A 28 1.01 21.11 -1.12
C VAL A 28 -0.50 20.84 -1.18
N ARG A 29 -1.30 21.85 -0.86
CA ARG A 29 -2.76 21.75 -0.80
C ARG A 29 -3.37 22.02 -2.18
N ASN A 30 -4.46 21.30 -2.49
CA ASN A 30 -5.22 21.49 -3.73
C ASN A 30 -4.46 21.23 -5.03
N CYS A 31 -3.56 20.26 -5.03
CA CYS A 31 -2.85 19.81 -6.22
C CYS A 31 -3.58 18.61 -6.82
N ASP A 32 -4.51 18.87 -7.72
CA ASP A 32 -5.37 17.83 -8.32
C ASP A 32 -4.59 16.81 -9.19
N LEU A 33 -3.30 17.04 -9.48
CA LEU A 33 -2.49 16.21 -10.37
C LEU A 33 -1.07 15.96 -9.85
N ALA A 34 -0.86 16.07 -8.53
CA ALA A 34 0.47 15.81 -7.96
C ALA A 34 0.88 14.35 -8.17
N ASP A 35 2.13 14.12 -8.55
CA ASP A 35 2.77 12.82 -8.68
C ASP A 35 3.85 12.66 -7.59
N TYR A 36 3.69 11.68 -6.72
CA TYR A 36 4.62 11.33 -5.65
C TYR A 36 5.30 9.99 -5.92
N SER A 37 5.13 9.43 -7.12
CA SER A 37 5.69 8.12 -7.43
C SER A 37 7.20 8.09 -7.22
N TYR A 38 7.69 7.00 -6.63
CA TYR A 38 9.11 6.79 -6.28
C TYR A 38 9.75 7.83 -5.35
N ILE A 39 9.01 8.78 -4.76
CA ILE A 39 9.61 9.92 -4.04
C ILE A 39 10.59 9.51 -2.95
N PHE A 40 10.34 8.41 -2.22
CA PHE A 40 11.22 7.85 -1.19
C PHE A 40 11.69 6.43 -1.52
N ALA A 41 11.61 6.03 -2.78
CA ALA A 41 12.11 4.73 -3.20
C ALA A 41 13.60 4.59 -2.93
N ASN A 42 14.07 3.38 -2.66
CA ASN A 42 15.48 3.08 -2.39
C ASN A 42 16.14 3.85 -1.21
N CYS A 43 15.38 4.55 -0.37
CA CYS A 43 15.88 5.25 0.83
C CYS A 43 16.20 4.24 1.94
N LYS A 44 17.39 3.62 1.89
CA LYS A 44 17.77 2.49 2.76
C LYS A 44 17.88 2.84 4.25
N ASN A 45 18.15 4.12 4.56
CA ASN A 45 18.31 4.59 5.94
C ASN A 45 16.98 5.08 6.55
N LEU A 46 15.95 5.26 5.74
CA LEU A 46 14.62 5.69 6.19
C LEU A 46 13.95 4.53 6.95
N LYS A 47 13.77 4.67 8.28
CA LYS A 47 13.26 3.62 9.17
C LYS A 47 11.78 3.80 9.53
N THR A 48 11.34 5.05 9.59
CA THR A 48 9.98 5.40 10.04
C THR A 48 9.32 6.37 9.08
N LEU A 49 7.99 6.32 9.05
CA LEU A 49 7.15 7.26 8.29
C LEU A 49 6.28 8.05 9.28
N PRO A 50 6.14 9.37 9.12
CA PRO A 50 5.13 10.12 9.88
C PRO A 50 3.72 9.64 9.51
N ALA A 51 2.86 9.44 10.50
CA ALA A 51 1.47 9.01 10.25
C ALA A 51 0.67 10.03 9.41
N GLN A 52 0.94 11.32 9.61
CA GLN A 52 0.25 12.41 8.91
C GLN A 52 0.96 12.88 7.64
N LEU A 53 1.92 12.13 7.12
CA LEU A 53 2.73 12.55 5.96
C LEU A 53 1.89 13.01 4.75
N PHE A 54 0.72 12.40 4.56
CA PHE A 54 -0.18 12.69 3.43
C PHE A 54 -1.53 13.29 3.84
N ASP A 55 -1.67 13.83 5.04
CA ASP A 55 -2.96 14.35 5.56
C ASP A 55 -3.56 15.48 4.72
N HIS A 56 -2.75 16.19 3.96
CA HIS A 56 -3.20 17.28 3.10
C HIS A 56 -3.27 16.89 1.61
N VAL A 57 -2.92 15.66 1.28
CA VAL A 57 -2.99 15.12 -0.10
C VAL A 57 -4.34 14.47 -0.31
N THR A 58 -5.36 15.25 -0.61
CA THR A 58 -6.73 14.74 -0.81
C THR A 58 -6.99 14.26 -2.23
N LYS A 59 -6.20 14.73 -3.22
CA LYS A 59 -6.32 14.39 -4.64
C LYS A 59 -4.97 14.14 -5.25
N SER A 60 -4.92 13.29 -6.27
CA SER A 60 -3.67 13.00 -6.96
C SER A 60 -3.88 12.41 -8.36
N SER A 61 -2.79 12.25 -9.11
CA SER A 61 -2.78 11.56 -10.41
C SER A 61 -3.15 10.07 -10.28
N SER A 62 -3.38 9.39 -11.40
CA SER A 62 -3.77 7.97 -11.40
C SER A 62 -2.71 7.02 -10.87
N THR A 63 -1.46 7.44 -10.79
CA THR A 63 -0.30 6.63 -10.37
C THR A 63 0.47 7.23 -9.20
N ALA A 64 -0.07 8.28 -8.59
CA ALA A 64 0.64 9.18 -7.69
C ALA A 64 1.41 8.53 -6.53
N PHE A 65 0.98 7.40 -6.02
CA PHE A 65 1.65 6.72 -4.92
C PHE A 65 2.35 5.41 -5.34
N ASN A 66 2.45 5.14 -6.65
CA ASN A 66 3.12 3.93 -7.10
C ASN A 66 4.59 3.94 -6.68
N ASN A 67 5.04 2.83 -6.07
CA ASN A 67 6.42 2.65 -5.62
C ASN A 67 6.95 3.72 -4.64
N ILE A 68 6.08 4.51 -4.02
CA ILE A 68 6.46 5.69 -3.23
C ILE A 68 7.52 5.41 -2.15
N ILE A 69 7.50 4.22 -1.52
CA ILE A 69 8.40 3.78 -0.45
C ILE A 69 9.18 2.51 -0.88
N SER A 70 9.06 2.10 -2.13
CA SER A 70 9.61 0.81 -2.59
C SER A 70 11.12 0.69 -2.30
N ALA A 71 11.55 -0.52 -1.94
CA ALA A 71 12.95 -0.86 -1.66
C ALA A 71 13.63 0.03 -0.59
N SER A 72 12.85 0.70 0.26
CA SER A 72 13.35 1.50 1.38
C SER A 72 13.66 0.67 2.63
N GLY A 73 14.28 1.31 3.63
CA GLY A 73 14.59 0.68 4.92
C GLY A 73 13.47 0.71 5.95
N VAL A 74 12.24 1.08 5.57
CA VAL A 74 11.10 1.24 6.48
C VAL A 74 10.79 -0.06 7.23
N GLU A 75 10.65 0.04 8.55
CA GLU A 75 10.43 -1.07 9.47
C GLU A 75 8.95 -1.22 9.84
N THR A 76 8.23 -0.10 9.96
CA THR A 76 6.82 -0.06 10.36
C THR A 76 6.03 0.90 9.50
N ILE A 77 4.80 0.53 9.15
CA ILE A 77 3.83 1.42 8.48
C ILE A 77 2.83 1.89 9.52
N PRO A 78 2.72 3.21 9.79
CA PRO A 78 1.76 3.74 10.74
C PRO A 78 0.33 3.59 10.25
N ALA A 79 -0.62 3.43 11.18
CA ALA A 79 -2.04 3.47 10.86
C ALA A 79 -2.41 4.83 10.24
N GLY A 80 -3.36 4.82 9.31
CA GLY A 80 -3.91 6.03 8.70
C GLY A 80 -3.01 6.73 7.68
N LEU A 81 -1.84 6.18 7.32
CA LEU A 81 -0.85 6.84 6.45
C LEU A 81 -1.44 7.51 5.19
N PHE A 82 -2.48 6.93 4.59
CA PHE A 82 -3.16 7.47 3.41
C PHE A 82 -4.63 7.84 3.69
N GLU A 83 -5.03 8.01 4.96
CA GLU A 83 -6.45 8.20 5.33
C GLU A 83 -7.10 9.41 4.66
N SER A 84 -6.34 10.46 4.40
CA SER A 84 -6.83 11.68 3.73
C SER A 84 -6.85 11.60 2.21
N CYS A 85 -6.28 10.55 1.61
CA CYS A 85 -6.13 10.39 0.15
C CYS A 85 -7.42 9.84 -0.50
N VAL A 86 -8.52 10.59 -0.43
CA VAL A 86 -9.89 10.12 -0.78
C VAL A 86 -10.23 10.21 -2.27
N ASP A 87 -9.59 11.08 -3.05
CA ASP A 87 -9.82 11.27 -4.48
C ASP A 87 -8.52 11.00 -5.26
N VAL A 88 -8.07 9.76 -5.19
CA VAL A 88 -6.85 9.31 -5.84
C VAL A 88 -7.18 8.40 -7.03
N GLY A 89 -6.24 8.30 -7.97
CA GLY A 89 -6.44 7.51 -9.18
C GLY A 89 -6.50 6.00 -8.95
N THR A 90 -7.02 5.29 -9.92
CA THR A 90 -7.42 3.88 -9.82
C THR A 90 -6.28 2.90 -9.55
N THR A 91 -5.04 3.23 -9.86
CA THR A 91 -3.85 2.38 -9.67
C THR A 91 -2.81 2.98 -8.72
N SER A 92 -3.20 4.00 -7.95
CA SER A 92 -2.27 4.79 -7.13
C SER A 92 -1.50 4.02 -6.05
N PHE A 93 -1.92 2.80 -5.68
CA PHE A 93 -1.29 2.03 -4.61
C PHE A 93 -0.56 0.76 -5.10
N GLU A 94 -0.18 0.69 -6.38
CA GLU A 94 0.64 -0.43 -6.86
C GLU A 94 2.09 -0.33 -6.33
N ALA A 95 2.62 -1.43 -5.84
CA ALA A 95 4.02 -1.59 -5.41
C ALA A 95 4.52 -0.58 -4.34
N VAL A 96 3.61 0.04 -3.57
CA VAL A 96 3.94 1.11 -2.59
C VAL A 96 5.11 0.72 -1.68
N PHE A 97 5.08 -0.47 -1.09
CA PHE A 97 6.10 -0.99 -0.18
C PHE A 97 6.88 -2.17 -0.78
N MET A 98 6.88 -2.30 -2.11
CA MET A 98 7.57 -3.41 -2.78
C MET A 98 9.06 -3.45 -2.42
N GLY A 99 9.56 -4.62 -2.02
CA GLY A 99 10.97 -4.83 -1.78
C GLY A 99 11.53 -4.18 -0.52
N CYS A 100 10.71 -3.80 0.47
CA CYS A 100 11.15 -3.27 1.75
C CYS A 100 11.69 -4.39 2.64
N PRO A 101 13.03 -4.56 2.76
CA PRO A 101 13.62 -5.74 3.38
C PRO A 101 13.46 -5.76 4.91
N GLU A 102 13.26 -4.59 5.54
CA GLU A 102 13.15 -4.43 6.97
C GLU A 102 11.70 -4.32 7.46
N LEU A 103 10.73 -4.19 6.55
CA LEU A 103 9.33 -4.03 6.90
C LEU A 103 8.79 -5.27 7.63
N HIS A 104 8.38 -5.10 8.88
CA HIS A 104 7.85 -6.19 9.71
C HIS A 104 6.46 -5.92 10.30
N THR A 105 6.01 -4.65 10.42
CA THR A 105 4.73 -4.30 11.06
C THR A 105 3.91 -3.34 10.21
N ILE A 106 2.60 -3.60 10.14
CA ILE A 106 1.56 -2.68 9.67
C ILE A 106 0.65 -2.44 10.87
N GLU A 107 0.51 -1.19 11.35
CA GLU A 107 -0.14 -0.88 12.63
C GLU A 107 -1.68 -0.88 12.59
N GLY A 108 -2.29 -1.02 11.41
CA GLY A 108 -3.74 -1.02 11.27
C GLY A 108 -4.17 -0.71 9.83
N SER A 109 -5.41 -0.26 9.64
CA SER A 109 -5.82 0.26 8.33
C SER A 109 -5.00 1.49 7.98
N ILE A 110 -4.44 1.48 6.76
CA ILE A 110 -3.59 2.57 6.26
C ILE A 110 -4.27 3.38 5.15
N PHE A 111 -5.49 3.01 4.77
CA PHE A 111 -6.20 3.58 3.63
C PHE A 111 -7.48 4.30 4.05
N PRO A 112 -7.93 5.30 3.25
CA PRO A 112 -9.25 5.89 3.37
C PRO A 112 -10.35 4.94 2.86
N GLU A 113 -11.60 5.27 3.13
CA GLU A 113 -12.74 4.60 2.49
C GLU A 113 -12.88 5.09 1.04
N VAL A 114 -12.38 4.28 0.09
CA VAL A 114 -12.42 4.58 -1.34
C VAL A 114 -12.88 3.37 -2.14
N THR A 115 -13.66 3.61 -3.19
CA THR A 115 -14.16 2.57 -4.10
C THR A 115 -13.57 2.66 -5.51
N THR A 116 -12.78 3.69 -5.79
CA THR A 116 -12.18 3.96 -7.11
C THR A 116 -10.92 3.12 -7.36
N ILE A 117 -10.21 2.70 -6.31
CA ILE A 117 -8.99 1.89 -6.44
C ILE A 117 -9.32 0.52 -7.03
N THR A 118 -8.56 0.12 -8.02
CA THR A 118 -8.74 -1.16 -8.72
C THR A 118 -7.57 -2.13 -8.57
N SER A 119 -6.45 -1.69 -8.00
CA SER A 119 -5.25 -2.52 -7.94
C SER A 119 -4.45 -2.30 -6.65
N MET A 120 -4.10 -3.42 -6.01
CA MET A 120 -3.14 -3.55 -4.91
C MET A 120 -1.94 -4.41 -5.36
N LYS A 121 -1.70 -4.44 -6.68
CA LYS A 121 -0.66 -5.26 -7.28
C LYS A 121 0.70 -4.96 -6.64
N GLN A 122 1.38 -6.04 -6.20
CA GLN A 122 2.74 -5.99 -5.67
C GLN A 122 2.95 -5.07 -4.46
N MET A 123 1.90 -4.64 -3.76
CA MET A 123 2.01 -3.65 -2.68
C MET A 123 3.06 -4.01 -1.64
N PHE A 124 3.14 -5.27 -1.21
CA PHE A 124 4.11 -5.81 -0.27
C PHE A 124 4.99 -6.91 -0.89
N TYR A 125 5.14 -6.89 -2.22
CA TYR A 125 5.96 -7.86 -2.92
C TYR A 125 7.38 -7.86 -2.35
N ASN A 126 7.89 -9.05 -1.98
CA ASN A 126 9.25 -9.25 -1.47
C ASN A 126 9.57 -8.39 -0.22
N CYS A 127 8.64 -8.41 0.78
CA CYS A 127 8.87 -7.90 2.13
C CYS A 127 9.15 -9.09 3.08
N PRO A 128 10.37 -9.63 3.11
CA PRO A 128 10.67 -10.93 3.71
C PRO A 128 10.50 -10.97 5.23
N LYS A 129 10.54 -9.83 5.91
CA LYS A 129 10.38 -9.73 7.37
C LYS A 129 8.94 -9.44 7.81
N LEU A 130 8.00 -9.22 6.90
CA LEU A 130 6.60 -8.95 7.25
C LEU A 130 6.01 -10.16 7.98
N VAL A 131 5.56 -9.96 9.25
CA VAL A 131 5.06 -11.04 10.11
C VAL A 131 3.55 -11.00 10.31
N ASN A 132 2.95 -9.82 10.25
CA ASN A 132 1.52 -9.62 10.50
C ASN A 132 0.86 -8.74 9.45
N ILE A 133 -0.39 -9.07 9.12
CA ILE A 133 -1.29 -8.26 8.30
C ILE A 133 -2.50 -7.92 9.17
N PRO A 134 -2.89 -6.64 9.34
CA PRO A 134 -4.11 -6.27 10.04
C PRO A 134 -5.35 -6.84 9.35
N ALA A 135 -6.33 -7.32 10.12
CA ALA A 135 -7.56 -7.89 9.57
C ALA A 135 -8.40 -6.87 8.79
N ASP A 136 -8.27 -5.60 9.12
CA ASP A 136 -8.98 -4.47 8.51
C ASP A 136 -8.19 -3.76 7.40
N LEU A 137 -7.02 -4.28 7.00
CA LEU A 137 -6.17 -3.64 6.00
C LEU A 137 -6.92 -3.29 4.71
N PHE A 138 -7.78 -4.19 4.23
CA PHE A 138 -8.54 -3.97 2.99
C PHE A 138 -10.02 -3.65 3.23
N LYS A 139 -10.43 -3.49 4.49
CA LYS A 139 -11.81 -3.14 4.84
C LYS A 139 -12.32 -1.87 4.16
N PRO A 140 -11.51 -0.80 4.02
CA PRO A 140 -11.97 0.45 3.43
C PRO A 140 -12.43 0.35 1.97
N PHE A 141 -12.02 -0.70 1.24
CA PHE A 141 -12.27 -0.78 -0.20
C PHE A 141 -13.61 -1.43 -0.59
N GLY A 142 -14.31 -2.09 0.35
CA GLY A 142 -15.65 -2.65 0.18
C GLY A 142 -15.97 -3.19 -1.22
N GLU A 143 -16.76 -2.44 -1.97
CA GLU A 143 -17.25 -2.76 -3.31
C GLU A 143 -16.26 -2.51 -4.46
N ALA A 144 -15.00 -2.14 -4.17
CA ALA A 144 -14.00 -1.92 -5.21
C ALA A 144 -13.62 -3.22 -5.93
N LYS A 145 -13.43 -3.16 -7.26
CA LYS A 145 -12.99 -4.30 -8.08
C LYS A 145 -11.48 -4.52 -7.96
N LEU A 146 -11.01 -4.84 -6.78
CA LEU A 146 -9.58 -4.96 -6.50
C LEU A 146 -8.93 -6.16 -7.20
N LYS A 147 -7.67 -5.94 -7.56
CA LYS A 147 -6.74 -6.98 -8.01
C LYS A 147 -5.61 -7.09 -6.98
N PHE A 148 -5.41 -8.29 -6.45
CA PHE A 148 -4.37 -8.60 -5.47
C PHE A 148 -3.18 -9.37 -6.06
N THR A 149 -2.96 -9.24 -7.36
CA THR A 149 -1.88 -9.96 -8.06
C THR A 149 -0.54 -9.70 -7.40
N ASN A 150 0.11 -10.75 -6.90
CA ASN A 150 1.41 -10.73 -6.24
C ASN A 150 1.52 -9.81 -5.02
N THR A 151 0.41 -9.47 -4.36
CA THR A 151 0.41 -8.45 -3.28
C THR A 151 1.35 -8.80 -2.14
N PHE A 152 1.43 -10.06 -1.72
CA PHE A 152 2.29 -10.54 -0.62
C PHE A 152 3.32 -11.57 -1.08
N THR A 153 3.57 -11.72 -2.38
CA THR A 153 4.60 -12.65 -2.88
C THR A 153 5.93 -12.41 -2.19
N GLY A 154 6.57 -13.47 -1.69
CA GLY A 154 7.88 -13.37 -1.04
C GLY A 154 7.88 -12.80 0.38
N CYS A 155 6.73 -12.71 1.04
CA CYS A 155 6.64 -12.37 2.47
C CYS A 155 6.99 -13.61 3.32
N LYS A 156 8.27 -13.92 3.38
CA LYS A 156 8.82 -15.20 3.90
C LYS A 156 8.61 -15.43 5.39
N SER A 157 8.36 -14.37 6.17
CA SER A 157 8.12 -14.45 7.63
C SER A 157 6.65 -14.45 8.01
N LEU A 158 5.73 -14.34 7.04
CA LEU A 158 4.29 -14.33 7.28
C LEU A 158 3.80 -15.75 7.62
N LYS A 159 3.43 -15.97 8.90
CA LYS A 159 3.05 -17.30 9.41
C LYS A 159 1.58 -17.59 9.32
N THR A 160 0.75 -16.58 9.50
CA THR A 160 -0.71 -16.71 9.54
C THR A 160 -1.35 -15.53 8.82
N LEU A 161 -2.55 -15.74 8.30
CA LEU A 161 -3.41 -14.68 7.77
C LEU A 161 -4.52 -14.39 8.78
N PRO A 162 -4.91 -13.13 8.97
CA PRO A 162 -6.03 -12.81 9.84
C PRO A 162 -7.35 -13.31 9.24
N GLU A 163 -8.24 -13.76 10.10
CA GLU A 163 -9.62 -13.99 9.69
C GLU A 163 -10.24 -12.68 9.16
N GLY A 164 -11.01 -12.78 8.08
CA GLY A 164 -11.69 -11.62 7.52
C GLY A 164 -10.83 -10.68 6.67
N LEU A 165 -9.57 -11.01 6.37
CA LEU A 165 -8.68 -10.15 5.55
C LEU A 165 -9.35 -9.63 4.26
N PHE A 166 -10.15 -10.46 3.59
CA PHE A 166 -10.89 -10.11 2.38
C PHE A 166 -12.42 -10.09 2.58
N ALA A 167 -12.90 -10.03 3.82
CA ALA A 167 -14.32 -10.16 4.12
C ALA A 167 -15.21 -9.08 3.48
N THR A 168 -14.68 -7.90 3.23
CA THR A 168 -15.37 -6.79 2.56
C THR A 168 -15.10 -6.72 1.05
N CYS A 169 -14.11 -7.45 0.55
CA CYS A 169 -13.67 -7.38 -0.86
C CYS A 169 -14.59 -8.18 -1.79
N THR A 170 -15.90 -7.88 -1.77
CA THR A 170 -16.94 -8.68 -2.45
C THR A 170 -16.79 -8.71 -3.96
N LYS A 171 -16.17 -7.69 -4.56
CA LYS A 171 -15.93 -7.57 -6.00
C LYS A 171 -14.47 -7.74 -6.41
N ALA A 172 -13.63 -8.25 -5.51
CA ALA A 172 -12.24 -8.58 -5.85
C ALA A 172 -12.20 -9.66 -6.94
N THR A 173 -11.28 -9.52 -7.90
CA THR A 173 -11.31 -10.31 -9.13
C THR A 173 -10.07 -11.16 -9.38
N HIS A 174 -8.89 -10.81 -8.89
CA HIS A 174 -7.62 -11.46 -9.20
C HIS A 174 -6.79 -11.66 -7.94
N PHE A 175 -6.42 -12.91 -7.68
CA PHE A 175 -5.57 -13.31 -6.55
C PHE A 175 -4.31 -14.07 -6.99
N SER A 176 -4.00 -14.06 -8.30
CA SER A 176 -2.83 -14.77 -8.83
C SER A 176 -1.54 -14.35 -8.12
N GLY A 177 -0.81 -15.33 -7.59
CA GLY A 177 0.44 -15.12 -6.89
C GLY A 177 0.36 -14.37 -5.55
N THR A 178 -0.84 -14.09 -5.01
CA THR A 178 -1.00 -13.22 -3.83
C THR A 178 -0.11 -13.63 -2.66
N PHE A 179 0.05 -14.93 -2.40
CA PHE A 179 0.87 -15.47 -1.30
C PHE A 179 1.98 -16.42 -1.79
N THR A 180 2.37 -16.34 -3.06
CA THR A 180 3.49 -17.12 -3.59
C THR A 180 4.75 -16.84 -2.77
N ASP A 181 5.55 -17.88 -2.49
CA ASP A 181 6.79 -17.81 -1.71
C ASP A 181 6.62 -17.26 -0.27
N CYS A 182 5.41 -17.27 0.31
CA CYS A 182 5.20 -17.07 1.74
C CYS A 182 5.58 -18.35 2.51
N THR A 183 6.87 -18.67 2.55
CA THR A 183 7.38 -19.99 2.96
C THR A 183 7.16 -20.34 4.44
N ALA A 184 6.84 -19.34 5.29
CA ALA A 184 6.50 -19.58 6.68
C ALA A 184 4.99 -19.75 6.91
N LEU A 185 4.14 -19.63 5.88
CA LEU A 185 2.69 -19.69 6.03
C LEU A 185 2.25 -21.11 6.38
N GLU A 186 1.73 -21.29 7.60
CA GLU A 186 1.40 -22.60 8.18
C GLU A 186 -0.06 -23.02 7.95
N SER A 187 -0.97 -22.04 7.84
CA SER A 187 -2.40 -22.30 7.70
C SER A 187 -3.15 -21.14 7.03
N LEU A 188 -4.32 -21.44 6.48
CA LEU A 188 -5.23 -20.47 5.90
C LEU A 188 -6.52 -20.39 6.71
N PRO A 189 -7.11 -19.18 6.91
CA PRO A 189 -8.45 -19.06 7.48
C PRO A 189 -9.48 -19.79 6.63
N ALA A 190 -10.40 -20.52 7.26
CA ALA A 190 -11.40 -21.33 6.57
C ALA A 190 -12.26 -20.52 5.58
N ASN A 191 -12.48 -19.23 5.89
CA ASN A 191 -13.34 -18.34 5.11
C ASN A 191 -12.56 -17.26 4.36
N LEU A 192 -11.27 -17.49 4.04
CA LEU A 192 -10.38 -16.46 3.48
C LEU A 192 -10.99 -15.74 2.26
N LEU A 193 -11.59 -16.49 1.33
CA LEU A 193 -12.16 -15.97 0.09
C LEU A 193 -13.69 -16.06 0.03
N SER A 194 -14.36 -16.37 1.12
CA SER A 194 -15.82 -16.63 1.12
C SER A 194 -16.66 -15.45 0.65
N ALA A 195 -16.19 -14.22 0.84
CA ALA A 195 -16.87 -13.00 0.38
C ALA A 195 -16.55 -12.64 -1.07
N CYS A 196 -15.51 -13.22 -1.68
CA CYS A 196 -14.98 -12.82 -3.00
C CYS A 196 -15.73 -13.54 -4.14
N GLY A 197 -17.03 -13.32 -4.26
CA GLY A 197 -17.90 -14.05 -5.20
C GLY A 197 -17.59 -13.85 -6.69
N GLU A 198 -16.84 -12.82 -7.06
CA GLU A 198 -16.42 -12.51 -8.43
C GLU A 198 -14.97 -12.93 -8.76
N ALA A 199 -14.29 -13.62 -7.85
CA ALA A 199 -12.88 -14.02 -8.05
C ALA A 199 -12.74 -14.94 -9.28
N LYS A 200 -11.93 -14.50 -10.25
CA LYS A 200 -11.75 -15.19 -11.55
C LYS A 200 -10.43 -15.95 -11.65
N TYR A 201 -9.44 -15.58 -10.88
CA TYR A 201 -8.09 -16.12 -10.94
C TYR A 201 -7.55 -16.32 -9.53
N VAL A 202 -7.57 -17.57 -9.08
CA VAL A 202 -7.06 -18.02 -7.78
C VAL A 202 -6.05 -19.14 -8.10
N GLU A 203 -4.79 -18.75 -8.33
CA GLU A 203 -3.66 -19.68 -8.55
C GLU A 203 -2.60 -19.50 -7.47
#